data_0ea10d7ac8a384ef01e0afc3703e5942
#
_entry.id   0ea10d7ac8a384ef01e0afc3703e5942
#
_cell.length_a   1.000
_cell.length_b   1.000
_cell.length_c   1.000
_cell.angle_alpha   90.00
_cell.angle_beta   90.00
_cell.angle_gamma   90.00
#
_symmetry.space_group_name_H-M   'P 1'
#
loop_
_entity.id
_entity.type
_entity.pdbx_description
1 polymer ?
#
loop_
_entity_poly.entity_id
_entity_poly.type
_entity_poly.pdbx_seq_one_letter_code
_entity_poly.pdbx_strand_id
1 'polypeptide(L)'
;MVLVDTSVWIDVLRDADGVKAAAFRRALAGDDVALTRFTELELLQGCADERSWLLMREYLDAQDYLEMNQASWASAARIYFDLRRLGRAVRSPIDCCIAQAAIDHGVLLLHRDADFRRIADIRPLSQEYVRW
;
A
#
# COMPACT_ATOMS: atom_id res chain seq x y z
N MET A 1 -1.76 -1.46 -14.25
CA MET A 1 -2.14 -0.85 -12.96
C MET A 1 -1.23 -1.37 -11.87
N VAL A 2 -0.79 -0.49 -10.99
CA VAL A 2 0.00 -0.83 -9.81
C VAL A 2 -0.75 -0.36 -8.55
N LEU A 3 -0.63 -1.14 -7.49
CA LEU A 3 -1.12 -0.75 -6.15
C LEU A 3 0.06 -0.12 -5.39
N VAL A 4 -0.18 1.04 -4.81
CA VAL A 4 0.87 1.77 -4.08
C VAL A 4 0.52 1.83 -2.59
N ASP A 5 1.43 1.29 -1.77
CA ASP A 5 1.28 1.27 -0.32
C ASP A 5 1.45 2.66 0.30
N THR A 6 0.84 2.84 1.47
CA THR A 6 0.94 4.07 2.27
C THR A 6 2.39 4.48 2.51
N SER A 7 3.30 3.53 2.72
CA SER A 7 4.72 3.81 2.98
C SER A 7 5.40 4.62 1.86
N VAL A 8 4.99 4.37 0.61
CA VAL A 8 5.47 5.15 -0.54
C VAL A 8 4.85 6.55 -0.55
N TRP A 9 3.53 6.63 -0.35
CA TRP A 9 2.81 7.90 -0.34
C TRP A 9 3.31 8.85 0.72
N ILE A 10 3.57 8.36 1.93
CA ILE A 10 4.11 9.19 3.02
C ILE A 10 5.44 9.81 2.62
N ASP A 11 6.35 9.03 2.05
CA ASP A 11 7.65 9.53 1.61
C ASP A 11 7.53 10.57 0.50
N VAL A 12 6.68 10.30 -0.50
CA VAL A 12 6.46 11.23 -1.63
C VAL A 12 5.83 12.54 -1.17
N LEU A 13 4.81 12.47 -0.29
CA LEU A 13 4.09 13.65 0.18
C LEU A 13 4.92 14.52 1.14
N ARG A 14 5.92 13.93 1.81
CA ARG A 14 6.85 14.67 2.70
C ARG A 14 8.10 15.15 1.98
N ASP A 15 8.22 14.87 0.71
CA ASP A 15 9.40 15.18 -0.09
C ASP A 15 9.45 16.67 -0.43
N ALA A 16 10.35 17.41 0.20
CA ALA A 16 10.47 18.87 0.04
C ALA A 16 11.17 19.27 -1.27
N ASP A 17 12.06 18.43 -1.81
CA ASP A 17 12.88 18.73 -2.99
C ASP A 17 12.42 18.07 -4.30
N GLY A 18 11.43 17.19 -4.23
CA GLY A 18 10.86 16.52 -5.39
C GLY A 18 11.66 15.34 -5.93
N VAL A 19 12.75 14.94 -5.28
CA VAL A 19 13.61 13.81 -5.71
C VAL A 19 12.85 12.50 -5.61
N LYS A 20 12.16 12.28 -4.51
CA LYS A 20 11.36 11.06 -4.29
C LYS A 20 10.15 11.01 -5.22
N ALA A 21 9.48 12.14 -5.41
CA ALA A 21 8.37 12.24 -6.34
C ALA A 21 8.80 11.90 -7.77
N ALA A 22 9.98 12.36 -8.18
CA ALA A 22 10.55 12.03 -9.50
C ALA A 22 10.89 10.54 -9.61
N ALA A 23 11.50 9.97 -8.57
CA ALA A 23 11.81 8.54 -8.51
C ALA A 23 10.53 7.68 -8.55
N PHE A 24 9.49 8.11 -7.86
CA PHE A 24 8.19 7.47 -7.85
C PHE A 24 7.56 7.46 -9.26
N ARG A 25 7.56 8.59 -9.94
CA ARG A 25 7.05 8.67 -11.32
C ARG A 25 7.81 7.73 -12.26
N ARG A 26 9.13 7.59 -12.07
CA ARG A 26 9.92 6.63 -12.85
C ARG A 26 9.54 5.18 -12.54
N ALA A 27 9.32 4.86 -11.27
CA ALA A 27 8.90 3.51 -10.84
C ALA A 27 7.54 3.12 -11.42
N LEU A 28 6.64 4.09 -11.58
CA LEU A 28 5.33 3.85 -12.19
C LEU A 28 5.41 3.50 -13.67
N ALA A 29 6.42 4.03 -14.38
CA ALA A 29 6.64 3.78 -15.82
C ALA A 29 5.38 4.03 -16.67
N GLY A 30 4.55 5.00 -16.27
CA GLY A 30 3.31 5.34 -16.98
C GLY A 30 2.11 4.46 -16.64
N ASP A 31 2.25 3.52 -15.70
CA ASP A 31 1.13 2.70 -15.25
C ASP A 31 0.11 3.51 -14.45
N ASP A 32 -1.14 3.07 -14.50
CA ASP A 32 -2.20 3.61 -13.66
C ASP A 32 -1.98 3.19 -12.20
N VAL A 33 -2.29 4.09 -11.29
CA VAL A 33 -2.11 3.90 -9.85
C VAL A 33 -3.44 3.61 -9.19
N ALA A 34 -3.45 2.63 -8.29
CA ALA A 34 -4.57 2.37 -7.41
C ALA A 34 -4.13 2.40 -5.95
N LEU A 35 -5.08 2.64 -5.06
CA LEU A 35 -4.89 2.63 -3.62
C LEU A 35 -5.86 1.63 -2.98
N THR A 36 -5.64 1.30 -1.71
CA THR A 36 -6.64 0.65 -0.88
C THR A 36 -7.31 1.66 0.05
N ARG A 37 -8.45 1.30 0.61
CA ARG A 37 -9.12 2.12 1.63
C ARG A 37 -8.28 2.26 2.90
N PHE A 38 -7.38 1.33 3.15
CA PHE A 38 -6.41 1.44 4.26
C PHE A 38 -5.48 2.63 4.07
N THR A 39 -4.99 2.85 2.84
CA THR A 39 -4.17 4.01 2.52
C THR A 39 -4.97 5.31 2.67
N GLU A 40 -6.21 5.35 2.20
CA GLU A 40 -7.10 6.48 2.42
C GLU A 40 -7.21 6.84 3.90
N LEU A 41 -7.51 5.84 4.74
CA LEU A 41 -7.62 6.02 6.18
C LEU A 41 -6.31 6.57 6.78
N GLU A 42 -5.19 5.95 6.45
CA GLU A 42 -3.90 6.31 7.02
C GLU A 42 -3.44 7.71 6.61
N LEU A 43 -3.66 8.11 5.38
CA LEU A 43 -3.30 9.45 4.90
C LEU A 43 -4.21 10.52 5.50
N LEU A 44 -5.51 10.26 5.62
CA LEU A 44 -6.45 11.21 6.19
C LEU A 44 -6.22 11.42 7.69
N GLN A 45 -6.03 10.33 8.44
CA GLN A 45 -5.81 10.45 9.88
C GLN A 45 -4.54 11.22 10.23
N GLY A 46 -3.56 11.25 9.31
CA GLY A 46 -2.31 11.98 9.48
C GLY A 46 -2.38 13.48 9.19
N CYS A 47 -3.51 14.00 8.70
CA CYS A 47 -3.67 15.43 8.41
C CYS A 47 -3.68 16.24 9.70
N ALA A 48 -2.94 17.38 9.71
CA ALA A 48 -2.75 18.17 10.92
C ALA A 48 -3.87 19.19 11.16
N ASP A 49 -4.59 19.62 10.12
CA ASP A 49 -5.62 20.67 10.20
C ASP A 49 -6.71 20.46 9.14
N GLU A 50 -7.77 21.28 9.21
CA GLU A 50 -8.91 21.22 8.28
C GLU A 50 -8.51 21.47 6.83
N ARG A 51 -7.58 22.39 6.60
CA ARG A 51 -7.12 22.70 5.23
C ARG A 51 -6.41 21.49 4.61
N SER A 52 -5.50 20.87 5.34
CA SER A 52 -4.82 19.65 4.90
C SER A 52 -5.80 18.52 4.66
N TRP A 53 -6.79 18.37 5.53
CA TRP A 53 -7.85 17.38 5.37
C TRP A 53 -8.63 17.57 4.08
N LEU A 54 -9.09 18.79 3.80
CA LEU A 54 -9.87 19.07 2.60
C LEU A 54 -9.08 18.83 1.32
N LEU A 55 -7.80 19.24 1.30
CA LEU A 55 -6.92 18.99 0.15
C LEU A 55 -6.66 17.50 -0.07
N MET A 56 -6.42 16.77 1.02
CA MET A 56 -6.21 15.32 0.95
C MET A 56 -7.47 14.59 0.49
N ARG A 57 -8.64 14.99 1.01
CA ARG A 57 -9.93 14.43 0.56
C ARG A 57 -10.13 14.62 -0.93
N GLU A 58 -9.90 15.83 -1.43
CA GLU A 58 -10.05 16.12 -2.86
C GLU A 58 -9.14 15.24 -3.71
N TYR A 59 -7.88 15.11 -3.28
CA TYR A 59 -6.91 14.26 -3.96
C TYR A 59 -7.33 12.78 -3.95
N LEU A 60 -7.69 12.26 -2.79
CA LEU A 60 -8.06 10.84 -2.61
C LEU A 60 -9.38 10.48 -3.31
N ASP A 61 -10.34 11.41 -3.37
CA ASP A 61 -11.61 11.17 -4.06
C ASP A 61 -11.44 10.98 -5.58
N ALA A 62 -10.33 11.48 -6.13
CA ALA A 62 -10.02 11.35 -7.56
C ALA A 62 -9.24 10.08 -7.90
N GLN A 63 -8.85 9.26 -6.92
CA GLN A 63 -8.03 8.08 -7.13
C GLN A 63 -8.87 6.82 -7.37
N ASP A 64 -8.25 5.82 -8.01
CA ASP A 64 -8.83 4.49 -8.16
C ASP A 64 -8.53 3.64 -6.92
N TYR A 65 -9.49 2.84 -6.48
CA TYR A 65 -9.37 1.98 -5.31
C TYR A 65 -9.57 0.52 -5.66
N LEU A 66 -8.73 -0.34 -5.10
CA LEU A 66 -8.89 -1.78 -5.14
C LEU A 66 -9.60 -2.22 -3.85
N GLU A 67 -10.86 -2.62 -3.99
CA GLU A 67 -11.69 -3.02 -2.86
C GLU A 67 -11.44 -4.48 -2.48
N MET A 68 -11.61 -4.79 -1.18
CA MET A 68 -11.59 -6.16 -0.69
C MET A 68 -13.00 -6.76 -0.82
N ASN A 69 -13.08 -7.99 -1.30
CA ASN A 69 -14.34 -8.73 -1.30
C ASN A 69 -14.52 -9.48 0.02
N GLN A 70 -15.66 -10.13 0.18
CA GLN A 70 -16.00 -10.83 1.43
C GLN A 70 -14.95 -11.91 1.79
N ALA A 71 -14.44 -12.65 0.82
CA ALA A 71 -13.46 -13.71 1.05
C ALA A 71 -12.06 -13.19 1.37
N SER A 72 -11.73 -11.97 0.97
CA SER A 72 -10.42 -11.37 1.16
C SER A 72 -10.03 -11.26 2.64
N TRP A 73 -11.00 -11.02 3.52
CA TRP A 73 -10.75 -10.82 4.94
C TRP A 73 -10.17 -12.07 5.62
N ALA A 74 -10.79 -13.22 5.40
CA ALA A 74 -10.29 -14.48 5.95
C ALA A 74 -8.92 -14.85 5.34
N SER A 75 -8.73 -14.59 4.05
CA SER A 75 -7.46 -14.84 3.36
C SER A 75 -6.34 -13.96 3.91
N ALA A 76 -6.61 -12.68 4.16
CA ALA A 76 -5.65 -11.76 4.78
C ALA A 76 -5.30 -12.19 6.21
N ALA A 77 -6.29 -12.58 7.00
CA ALA A 77 -6.08 -13.10 8.34
C ALA A 77 -5.21 -14.37 8.32
N ARG A 78 -5.38 -15.22 7.31
CA ARG A 78 -4.59 -16.44 7.17
C ARG A 78 -3.13 -16.15 6.86
N ILE A 79 -2.83 -15.11 6.10
CA ILE A 79 -1.44 -14.66 5.89
C ILE A 79 -0.78 -14.35 7.23
N TYR A 80 -1.45 -13.54 8.05
CA TYR A 80 -0.93 -13.18 9.38
C TYR A 80 -0.73 -14.42 10.26
N PHE A 81 -1.72 -15.30 10.29
CA PHE A 81 -1.68 -16.54 11.04
C PHE A 81 -0.51 -17.42 10.62
N ASP A 82 -0.31 -17.64 9.32
CA ASP A 82 0.75 -18.49 8.79
C ASP A 82 2.14 -17.93 9.10
N LEU A 83 2.35 -16.62 8.92
CA LEU A 83 3.63 -15.98 9.23
C LEU A 83 3.96 -16.07 10.72
N ARG A 84 2.98 -15.85 11.58
CA ARG A 84 3.20 -15.96 13.03
C ARG A 84 3.60 -17.39 13.42
N ARG A 85 2.98 -18.40 12.83
CA ARG A 85 3.31 -19.81 13.09
C ARG A 85 4.73 -20.15 12.61
N LEU A 86 5.22 -19.47 11.60
CA LEU A 86 6.60 -19.64 11.12
C LEU A 86 7.62 -18.82 11.93
N GLY A 87 7.18 -18.08 12.94
CA GLY A 87 8.04 -17.18 13.71
C GLY A 87 8.47 -15.94 12.92
N ARG A 88 7.71 -15.56 11.89
CA ARG A 88 8.02 -14.45 10.97
C ARG A 88 6.90 -13.39 10.98
N ALA A 89 6.36 -13.10 12.14
CA ALA A 89 5.23 -12.19 12.28
C ALA A 89 5.52 -10.83 11.63
N VAL A 90 4.52 -10.30 10.92
CA VAL A 90 4.51 -8.92 10.44
C VAL A 90 3.91 -7.99 11.50
N ARG A 91 4.23 -6.69 11.40
CA ARG A 91 3.84 -5.71 12.43
C ARG A 91 2.35 -5.42 12.45
N SER A 92 1.68 -5.52 11.32
CA SER A 92 0.29 -5.10 11.19
C SER A 92 -0.53 -6.04 10.30
N PRO A 93 -1.76 -6.40 10.73
CA PRO A 93 -2.68 -7.12 9.86
C PRO A 93 -3.14 -6.29 8.65
N ILE A 94 -3.01 -4.96 8.70
CA ILE A 94 -3.33 -4.08 7.58
C ILE A 94 -2.43 -4.41 6.38
N ASP A 95 -1.15 -4.67 6.61
CA ASP A 95 -0.23 -5.07 5.53
C ASP A 95 -0.68 -6.37 4.86
N CYS A 96 -1.23 -7.30 5.63
CA CYS A 96 -1.81 -8.53 5.09
C CYS A 96 -3.04 -8.24 4.22
N CYS A 97 -3.85 -7.27 4.61
CA CYS A 97 -5.01 -6.83 3.81
C CYS A 97 -4.58 -6.18 2.50
N ILE A 98 -3.57 -5.30 2.54
CA ILE A 98 -3.04 -4.64 1.35
C ILE A 98 -2.43 -5.68 0.39
N ALA A 99 -1.64 -6.60 0.92
CA ALA A 99 -1.07 -7.70 0.14
C ALA A 99 -2.16 -8.55 -0.49
N GLN A 100 -3.21 -8.89 0.26
CA GLN A 100 -4.32 -9.70 -0.26
C GLN A 100 -5.08 -8.96 -1.37
N ALA A 101 -5.26 -7.65 -1.25
CA ALA A 101 -5.88 -6.85 -2.32
C ALA A 101 -5.05 -6.90 -3.60
N ALA A 102 -3.72 -6.78 -3.49
CA ALA A 102 -2.83 -6.90 -4.65
C ALA A 102 -2.91 -8.29 -5.30
N ILE A 103 -2.94 -9.35 -4.49
CA ILE A 103 -3.06 -10.73 -4.97
C ILE A 103 -4.41 -10.92 -5.68
N ASP A 104 -5.51 -10.50 -5.06
CA ASP A 104 -6.86 -10.69 -5.61
C ASP A 104 -7.03 -9.99 -6.96
N HIS A 105 -6.42 -8.82 -7.12
CA HIS A 105 -6.52 -8.04 -8.35
C HIS A 105 -5.39 -8.32 -9.35
N GLY A 106 -4.42 -9.15 -8.98
CA GLY A 106 -3.33 -9.54 -9.87
C GLY A 106 -2.42 -8.38 -10.27
N VAL A 107 -2.17 -7.44 -9.37
CA VAL A 107 -1.37 -6.22 -9.63
C VAL A 107 -0.07 -6.22 -8.85
N LEU A 108 0.93 -5.48 -9.37
CA LEU A 108 2.18 -5.23 -8.66
C LEU A 108 1.93 -4.29 -7.49
N LEU A 109 2.47 -4.62 -6.33
CA LEU A 109 2.48 -3.77 -5.14
C LEU A 109 3.81 -3.03 -5.04
N LEU A 110 3.77 -1.71 -5.07
CA LEU A 110 4.92 -0.85 -4.78
C LEU A 110 4.89 -0.44 -3.32
N HIS A 111 6.00 -0.63 -2.60
CA HIS A 111 6.06 -0.38 -1.16
C HIS A 111 7.45 0.00 -0.68
N ARG A 112 7.53 0.38 0.60
CA ARG A 112 8.78 0.62 1.32
C ARG A 112 8.75 -0.03 2.70
N ASP A 113 8.19 -1.24 2.79
CA ASP A 113 8.11 -2.01 4.03
C ASP A 113 8.54 -3.44 3.79
N ALA A 114 9.58 -3.88 4.47
CA ALA A 114 10.13 -5.23 4.33
C ALA A 114 9.13 -6.33 4.68
N ASP A 115 8.06 -6.03 5.42
CA ASP A 115 7.03 -7.01 5.77
C ASP A 115 6.35 -7.59 4.52
N PHE A 116 6.23 -6.83 3.44
CA PHE A 116 5.68 -7.34 2.18
C PHE A 116 6.57 -8.39 1.53
N ARG A 117 7.88 -8.32 1.74
CA ARG A 117 8.80 -9.38 1.28
C ARG A 117 8.56 -10.69 2.01
N ARG A 118 8.28 -10.62 3.33
CA ARG A 118 7.94 -11.82 4.12
C ARG A 118 6.65 -12.46 3.62
N ILE A 119 5.66 -11.63 3.28
CA ILE A 119 4.40 -12.12 2.72
C ILE A 119 4.64 -12.79 1.36
N ALA A 120 5.48 -12.19 0.52
CA ALA A 120 5.82 -12.74 -0.79
C ALA A 120 6.52 -14.09 -0.72
N ASP A 121 7.19 -14.40 0.41
CA ASP A 121 7.83 -15.71 0.62
C ASP A 121 6.81 -16.85 0.75
N ILE A 122 5.56 -16.55 1.14
CA ILE A 122 4.54 -17.58 1.40
C ILE A 122 3.27 -17.41 0.55
N ARG A 123 3.16 -16.35 -0.23
CA ARG A 123 2.01 -16.06 -1.10
C ARG A 123 2.49 -15.54 -2.45
N PRO A 124 1.67 -15.72 -3.52
CA PRO A 124 2.03 -15.22 -4.85
C PRO A 124 1.80 -13.71 -4.98
N LEU A 125 2.52 -12.95 -4.16
CA LEU A 125 2.49 -11.48 -4.17
C LEU A 125 3.56 -10.96 -5.11
N SER A 126 3.14 -10.24 -6.15
CA SER A 126 4.05 -9.45 -6.98
C SER A 126 4.32 -8.14 -6.26
N GLN A 127 5.56 -7.89 -5.88
CA GLN A 127 5.91 -6.73 -5.06
C GLN A 127 7.28 -6.17 -5.42
N GLU A 128 7.43 -4.87 -5.23
CA GLU A 128 8.70 -4.19 -5.43
C GLU A 128 8.93 -3.16 -4.32
N TYR A 129 10.10 -3.23 -3.72
CA TYR A 129 10.55 -2.24 -2.75
C TYR A 129 11.09 -1.02 -3.51
N VAL A 130 10.41 0.12 -3.41
CA VAL A 130 10.81 1.35 -4.10
C VAL A 130 12.05 1.93 -3.43
N ARG A 131 13.07 2.21 -4.22
CA ARG A 131 14.32 2.81 -3.75
C ARG A 131 14.41 4.27 -4.21
N TRP A 132 14.79 5.13 -3.28
CA TRP A 132 14.99 6.55 -3.55
C TRP A 132 16.43 6.87 -3.89
#